data_c2086185f23760e1eb7bb61d10d06482
#
_entry.id   c2086185f23760e1eb7bb61d10d06482
#
_cell.length_a   1.000
_cell.length_b   1.000
_cell.length_c   1.000
_cell.angle_alpha   90.00
_cell.angle_beta   90.00
_cell.angle_gamma   90.00
#
_symmetry.space_group_name_H-M   'P 1'
#
loop_
_entity.id
_entity.type
_entity.pdbx_description
1 polymer ?
#
loop_
_entity_poly.entity_id
_entity_poly.type
_entity_poly.pdbx_seq_one_letter_code
_entity_poly.pdbx_strand_id
1 'polypeptide(L)'
;MKIRLLDIEGKSLGHVDVEDHLFDAPPNKALVHQVVVAQQANARQGTVGTKNRAAVSGGGRKPWKQKGTGRARQGSIRSPQWKGGGVVFGPSPRSYRQNTPKRMKNAALRSSISSKAREGDLIVIDKLELEQAKTKNIANAKTIKGKDSISPA
;
A
#
# COMPACT_ATOMS: atom_id res chain seq x y z
N MET A 1 -4.33 1.05 31.04
CA MET A 1 -2.87 1.03 30.74
C MET A 1 -2.33 2.44 30.85
N LYS A 2 -1.08 2.62 31.39
CA LYS A 2 -0.44 3.95 31.53
C LYS A 2 0.60 4.16 30.45
N ILE A 3 0.51 5.26 29.71
CA ILE A 3 1.45 5.63 28.66
C ILE A 3 2.16 6.93 29.05
N ARG A 4 3.44 7.06 28.72
CA ARG A 4 4.22 8.27 29.03
C ARG A 4 3.74 9.46 28.22
N LEU A 5 3.55 10.59 28.91
CA LEU A 5 3.21 11.88 28.31
C LEU A 5 4.49 12.72 28.23
N LEU A 6 4.80 13.21 27.05
CA LEU A 6 5.96 14.04 26.78
C LEU A 6 5.55 15.42 26.29
N ASP A 7 6.41 16.39 26.55
CA ASP A 7 6.34 17.72 25.91
C ASP A 7 7.06 17.70 24.56
N ILE A 8 6.89 18.76 23.77
CA ILE A 8 7.57 18.98 22.47
C ILE A 8 9.10 18.91 22.58
N GLU A 9 9.65 19.30 23.74
CA GLU A 9 11.08 19.23 24.04
C GLU A 9 11.59 17.83 24.47
N GLY A 10 10.67 16.85 24.61
CA GLY A 10 11.00 15.50 25.06
C GLY A 10 11.08 15.35 26.58
N LYS A 11 10.62 16.35 27.34
CA LYS A 11 10.53 16.26 28.81
C LYS A 11 9.31 15.42 29.20
N SER A 12 9.46 14.53 30.19
CA SER A 12 8.34 13.75 30.71
C SER A 12 7.47 14.64 31.61
N LEU A 13 6.20 14.76 31.22
CA LEU A 13 5.15 15.46 31.99
C LEU A 13 4.41 14.52 32.94
N GLY A 14 4.52 13.21 32.76
CA GLY A 14 3.82 12.21 33.57
C GLY A 14 3.31 11.03 32.76
N HIS A 15 2.15 10.50 33.18
CA HIS A 15 1.49 9.38 32.51
C HIS A 15 0.01 9.72 32.27
N VAL A 16 -0.50 9.25 31.16
CA VAL A 16 -1.93 9.33 30.83
C VAL A 16 -2.52 7.93 30.94
N ASP A 17 -3.65 7.83 31.62
CA ASP A 17 -4.44 6.61 31.64
C ASP A 17 -5.25 6.47 30.34
N VAL A 18 -5.02 5.37 29.62
CA VAL A 18 -5.70 5.06 28.35
C VAL A 18 -6.58 3.83 28.49
N GLU A 19 -7.64 3.76 27.68
CA GLU A 19 -8.60 2.66 27.71
C GLU A 19 -7.93 1.34 27.25
N ASP A 20 -8.00 0.33 28.10
CA ASP A 20 -7.42 -1.01 27.81
C ASP A 20 -8.06 -1.65 26.58
N HIS A 21 -9.34 -1.39 26.32
CA HIS A 21 -10.03 -1.89 25.14
C HIS A 21 -9.38 -1.46 23.81
N LEU A 22 -8.68 -0.32 23.77
CA LEU A 22 -8.02 0.21 22.57
C LEU A 22 -6.53 -0.15 22.55
N PHE A 23 -5.87 -0.16 23.71
CA PHE A 23 -4.41 -0.23 23.81
C PHE A 23 -3.89 -1.55 24.39
N ASP A 24 -4.78 -2.44 24.87
CA ASP A 24 -4.39 -3.78 25.34
C ASP A 24 -5.09 -4.92 24.58
N ALA A 25 -5.44 -4.71 23.32
CA ALA A 25 -6.01 -5.73 22.48
C ALA A 25 -4.98 -6.86 22.22
N PRO A 26 -5.42 -8.12 22.14
CA PRO A 26 -4.53 -9.24 21.84
C PRO A 26 -3.90 -9.10 20.44
N PRO A 27 -2.60 -9.41 20.29
CA PRO A 27 -1.91 -9.27 19.00
C PRO A 27 -2.43 -10.30 18.00
N ASN A 28 -2.94 -9.84 16.86
CA ASN A 28 -3.39 -10.68 15.75
C ASN A 28 -2.61 -10.40 14.48
N LYS A 29 -1.43 -11.01 14.35
CA LYS A 29 -0.52 -10.82 13.21
C LYS A 29 -1.16 -11.20 11.87
N ALA A 30 -1.98 -12.26 11.83
CA ALA A 30 -2.63 -12.71 10.60
C ALA A 30 -3.62 -11.67 10.07
N LEU A 31 -4.42 -11.09 10.96
CA LEU A 31 -5.38 -10.06 10.61
C LEU A 31 -4.70 -8.76 10.12
N VAL A 32 -3.63 -8.34 10.80
CA VAL A 32 -2.83 -7.18 10.41
C VAL A 32 -2.22 -7.41 9.02
N HIS A 33 -1.61 -8.56 8.79
CA HIS A 33 -1.05 -8.93 7.48
C HIS A 33 -2.11 -8.87 6.37
N GLN A 34 -3.28 -9.46 6.59
CA GLN A 34 -4.37 -9.44 5.60
C GLN A 34 -4.81 -8.01 5.24
N VAL A 35 -4.92 -7.13 6.24
CA VAL A 35 -5.30 -5.73 6.01
C VAL A 35 -4.21 -4.98 5.26
N VAL A 36 -2.92 -5.20 5.59
CA VAL A 36 -1.78 -4.59 4.89
C VAL A 36 -1.72 -5.03 3.43
N VAL A 37 -1.86 -6.34 3.17
CA VAL A 37 -1.90 -6.86 1.79
C VAL A 37 -3.05 -6.25 1.00
N ALA A 38 -4.24 -6.13 1.62
CA ALA A 38 -5.39 -5.47 0.98
C ALA A 38 -5.11 -3.99 0.69
N GLN A 39 -4.48 -3.25 1.59
CA GLN A 39 -4.10 -1.84 1.36
C GLN A 39 -3.09 -1.71 0.21
N GLN A 40 -2.06 -2.55 0.18
CA GLN A 40 -1.07 -2.55 -0.90
C GLN A 40 -1.70 -2.91 -2.25
N ALA A 41 -2.60 -3.90 -2.28
CA ALA A 41 -3.33 -4.26 -3.48
C ALA A 41 -4.23 -3.09 -3.97
N ASN A 42 -4.90 -2.39 -3.05
CA ASN A 42 -5.78 -1.26 -3.36
C ASN A 42 -5.02 -0.03 -3.86
N ALA A 43 -3.74 0.12 -3.51
CA ALA A 43 -2.88 1.19 -4.02
C ALA A 43 -2.42 0.95 -5.47
N ARG A 44 -2.53 -0.29 -5.99
CA ARG A 44 -2.11 -0.63 -7.36
C ARG A 44 -3.12 -0.09 -8.36
N GLN A 45 -2.65 0.70 -9.32
CA GLN A 45 -3.49 1.30 -10.38
C GLN A 45 -3.99 0.27 -11.40
N GLY A 46 -3.20 -0.75 -11.73
CA GLY A 46 -3.59 -1.84 -12.60
C GLY A 46 -3.77 -1.50 -14.08
N THR A 47 -3.05 -0.51 -14.59
CA THR A 47 -3.16 0.01 -15.97
C THR A 47 -2.33 -0.76 -16.99
N VAL A 48 -1.58 -1.78 -16.57
CA VAL A 48 -0.74 -2.57 -17.49
C VAL A 48 -1.62 -3.29 -18.51
N GLY A 49 -1.33 -3.09 -19.80
CA GLY A 49 -2.09 -3.70 -20.88
C GLY A 49 -1.23 -3.96 -22.10
N THR A 50 -1.59 -5.01 -22.85
CA THR A 50 -1.01 -5.35 -24.15
C THR A 50 -2.09 -5.33 -25.22
N LYS A 51 -1.71 -5.03 -26.45
CA LYS A 51 -2.62 -5.07 -27.59
C LYS A 51 -2.78 -6.50 -28.09
N ASN A 52 -3.99 -7.01 -28.08
CA ASN A 52 -4.34 -8.25 -28.75
C ASN A 52 -4.45 -8.02 -30.27
N ARG A 53 -4.63 -9.08 -31.05
CA ARG A 53 -4.68 -8.98 -32.51
C ARG A 53 -5.81 -8.06 -33.01
N ALA A 54 -6.85 -7.84 -32.24
CA ALA A 54 -7.95 -6.93 -32.64
C ALA A 54 -7.57 -5.47 -32.41
N ALA A 55 -6.78 -5.18 -31.37
CA ALA A 55 -6.34 -3.83 -31.01
C ALA A 55 -5.10 -3.33 -31.77
N VAL A 56 -4.35 -4.24 -32.44
CA VAL A 56 -3.20 -3.86 -33.28
C VAL A 56 -3.70 -3.23 -34.56
N SER A 57 -3.16 -2.10 -34.98
CA SER A 57 -3.48 -1.43 -36.24
C SER A 57 -2.99 -2.21 -37.45
N GLY A 58 -3.66 -2.11 -38.59
CA GLY A 58 -3.29 -2.75 -39.88
C GLY A 58 -3.96 -4.09 -40.12
N GLY A 59 -3.49 -4.84 -41.12
CA GLY A 59 -3.87 -6.24 -41.39
C GLY A 59 -5.27 -6.47 -41.92
N GLY A 60 -5.91 -5.49 -42.50
CA GLY A 60 -7.25 -5.64 -43.12
C GLY A 60 -7.25 -6.53 -44.39
N ARG A 61 -6.09 -6.61 -45.08
CA ARG A 61 -5.97 -7.45 -46.28
C ARG A 61 -5.36 -8.79 -45.93
N LYS A 62 -5.88 -9.89 -46.54
CA LYS A 62 -5.29 -11.22 -46.44
C LYS A 62 -3.91 -11.22 -47.12
N PRO A 63 -2.81 -11.73 -46.49
CA PRO A 63 -1.45 -11.66 -47.05
C PRO A 63 -1.30 -12.33 -48.39
N TRP A 64 -1.92 -13.47 -48.61
CA TRP A 64 -1.96 -14.22 -49.90
C TRP A 64 -3.19 -15.09 -50.03
N LYS A 65 -3.41 -15.66 -51.23
CA LYS A 65 -4.54 -16.56 -51.53
C LYS A 65 -4.50 -17.80 -50.62
N GLN A 66 -5.69 -18.40 -50.39
CA GLN A 66 -5.85 -19.55 -49.50
C GLN A 66 -5.10 -20.81 -49.96
N LYS A 67 -4.96 -21.00 -51.30
CA LYS A 67 -4.32 -22.13 -51.97
C LYS A 67 -3.48 -21.61 -53.15
N GLY A 68 -2.56 -22.46 -53.68
CA GLY A 68 -1.77 -22.17 -54.88
C GLY A 68 -0.52 -21.32 -54.68
N THR A 69 -0.09 -21.08 -53.42
CA THR A 69 1.14 -20.29 -53.11
C THR A 69 2.28 -21.10 -52.53
N GLY A 70 2.07 -22.39 -52.23
CA GLY A 70 3.06 -23.22 -51.53
C GLY A 70 3.39 -22.78 -50.10
N ARG A 71 2.80 -21.70 -49.58
CA ARG A 71 3.01 -21.13 -48.26
C ARG A 71 1.98 -21.59 -47.26
N ALA A 72 2.32 -21.51 -45.96
CA ALA A 72 1.34 -21.73 -44.90
C ALA A 72 0.16 -20.76 -44.99
N ARG A 73 -1.04 -21.23 -44.68
CA ARG A 73 -2.27 -20.41 -44.77
C ARG A 73 -2.23 -19.32 -43.67
N GLN A 74 -2.42 -18.06 -44.06
CA GLN A 74 -2.46 -16.91 -43.19
C GLN A 74 -3.69 -16.03 -43.44
N GLY A 75 -4.36 -15.61 -42.39
CA GLY A 75 -5.54 -14.75 -42.48
C GLY A 75 -5.20 -13.26 -42.27
N SER A 76 -4.21 -12.96 -41.43
CA SER A 76 -3.85 -11.59 -41.10
C SER A 76 -2.40 -11.51 -40.63
N ILE A 77 -1.72 -10.42 -40.96
CA ILE A 77 -0.39 -10.09 -40.46
C ILE A 77 -0.38 -9.67 -38.98
N ARG A 78 -1.56 -9.41 -38.39
CA ARG A 78 -1.72 -9.10 -36.96
C ARG A 78 -1.76 -10.34 -36.05
N SER A 79 -1.69 -11.53 -36.62
CA SER A 79 -1.67 -12.78 -35.87
C SER A 79 -0.40 -12.87 -34.99
N PRO A 80 -0.45 -13.52 -33.82
CA PRO A 80 0.64 -13.51 -32.85
C PRO A 80 1.97 -14.07 -33.36
N GLN A 81 1.94 -14.95 -34.34
CA GLN A 81 3.14 -15.52 -34.96
C GLN A 81 3.90 -14.54 -35.87
N TRP A 82 3.29 -13.40 -36.19
CA TRP A 82 3.92 -12.37 -37.01
C TRP A 82 4.66 -11.34 -36.15
N LYS A 83 5.80 -10.89 -36.62
CA LYS A 83 6.52 -9.77 -36.01
C LYS A 83 5.63 -8.52 -36.06
N GLY A 84 5.37 -7.90 -34.89
CA GLY A 84 4.42 -6.79 -34.77
C GLY A 84 2.95 -7.22 -34.67
N GLY A 85 2.65 -8.52 -34.61
CA GLY A 85 1.31 -9.03 -34.31
C GLY A 85 0.90 -8.82 -32.86
N GLY A 86 -0.37 -9.16 -32.55
CA GLY A 86 -0.93 -8.99 -31.21
C GLY A 86 -0.40 -10.05 -30.21
N VAL A 87 -0.43 -9.72 -28.93
CA VAL A 87 -0.13 -10.65 -27.83
C VAL A 87 -1.39 -11.45 -27.48
N VAL A 88 -1.28 -12.78 -27.33
CA VAL A 88 -2.44 -13.64 -27.06
C VAL A 88 -2.90 -13.56 -25.61
N PHE A 89 -1.99 -13.84 -24.67
CA PHE A 89 -2.28 -13.90 -23.23
C PHE A 89 -1.47 -12.84 -22.46
N GLY A 90 -1.43 -11.62 -22.98
CA GLY A 90 -0.75 -10.53 -22.31
C GLY A 90 -1.58 -9.97 -21.15
N PRO A 91 -0.95 -9.19 -20.27
CA PRO A 91 -1.67 -8.51 -19.21
C PRO A 91 -2.75 -7.58 -19.78
N SER A 92 -3.88 -7.54 -19.11
CA SER A 92 -4.97 -6.60 -19.38
C SER A 92 -5.22 -5.70 -18.17
N PRO A 93 -5.67 -4.46 -18.38
CA PRO A 93 -6.02 -3.58 -17.26
C PRO A 93 -7.07 -4.25 -16.37
N ARG A 94 -6.78 -4.30 -15.07
CA ARG A 94 -7.69 -4.89 -14.09
C ARG A 94 -7.62 -4.15 -12.74
N SER A 95 -8.72 -4.21 -12.01
CA SER A 95 -8.74 -3.73 -10.63
C SER A 95 -8.12 -4.78 -9.70
N TYR A 96 -7.24 -4.31 -8.81
CA TYR A 96 -6.67 -5.11 -7.71
C TYR A 96 -7.40 -4.88 -6.39
N ARG A 97 -8.53 -4.18 -6.43
CA ARG A 97 -9.28 -3.80 -5.23
C ARG A 97 -9.73 -5.01 -4.44
N GLN A 98 -9.36 -5.03 -3.16
CA GLN A 98 -9.80 -6.02 -2.17
C GLN A 98 -10.69 -5.34 -1.13
N ASN A 99 -11.89 -5.87 -0.94
CA ASN A 99 -12.80 -5.39 0.08
C ASN A 99 -12.49 -6.06 1.42
N THR A 100 -12.19 -5.23 2.42
CA THR A 100 -11.99 -5.69 3.80
C THR A 100 -13.10 -5.06 4.66
N PRO A 101 -13.84 -5.85 5.45
CA PRO A 101 -14.87 -5.33 6.35
C PRO A 101 -14.32 -4.28 7.31
N LYS A 102 -15.12 -3.25 7.62
CA LYS A 102 -14.70 -2.18 8.55
C LYS A 102 -14.29 -2.72 9.93
N ARG A 103 -15.00 -3.74 10.42
CA ARG A 103 -14.68 -4.39 11.71
C ARG A 103 -13.27 -4.99 11.71
N MET A 104 -12.85 -5.66 10.61
CA MET A 104 -11.51 -6.22 10.48
C MET A 104 -10.43 -5.13 10.46
N LYS A 105 -10.65 -4.02 9.74
CA LYS A 105 -9.72 -2.88 9.70
C LYS A 105 -9.53 -2.28 11.08
N ASN A 106 -10.63 -2.06 11.83
CA ASN A 106 -10.58 -1.52 13.18
C ASN A 106 -9.88 -2.48 14.15
N ALA A 107 -10.14 -3.79 14.06
CA ALA A 107 -9.47 -4.78 14.90
C ALA A 107 -7.97 -4.88 14.59
N ALA A 108 -7.57 -4.82 13.32
CA ALA A 108 -6.16 -4.77 12.91
C ALA A 108 -5.46 -3.52 13.43
N LEU A 109 -6.11 -2.35 13.35
CA LEU A 109 -5.56 -1.09 13.86
C LEU A 109 -5.36 -1.16 15.38
N ARG A 110 -6.36 -1.62 16.14
CA ARG A 110 -6.23 -1.82 17.60
C ARG A 110 -5.08 -2.76 17.94
N SER A 111 -4.99 -3.91 17.28
CA SER A 111 -3.92 -4.89 17.47
C SER A 111 -2.52 -4.28 17.21
N SER A 112 -2.38 -3.47 16.16
CA SER A 112 -1.12 -2.80 15.82
C SER A 112 -0.73 -1.74 16.85
N ILE A 113 -1.69 -0.89 17.27
CA ILE A 113 -1.45 0.15 18.27
C ILE A 113 -1.09 -0.49 19.61
N SER A 114 -1.82 -1.55 20.04
CA SER A 114 -1.54 -2.27 21.27
C SER A 114 -0.15 -2.90 21.27
N SER A 115 0.30 -3.45 20.14
CA SER A 115 1.66 -3.98 20.04
C SER A 115 2.71 -2.89 20.21
N LYS A 116 2.52 -1.73 19.59
CA LYS A 116 3.43 -0.59 19.73
C LYS A 116 3.43 0.00 21.14
N ALA A 117 2.27 0.05 21.79
CA ALA A 117 2.17 0.49 23.18
C ALA A 117 2.96 -0.44 24.13
N ARG A 118 2.86 -1.78 23.92
CA ARG A 118 3.63 -2.76 24.72
C ARG A 118 5.13 -2.71 24.44
N GLU A 119 5.55 -2.45 23.22
CA GLU A 119 6.94 -2.28 22.83
C GLU A 119 7.55 -0.96 23.34
N GLY A 120 6.72 -0.04 23.86
CA GLY A 120 7.14 1.29 24.30
C GLY A 120 7.46 2.25 23.14
N ASP A 121 7.01 1.92 21.94
CA ASP A 121 7.21 2.73 20.72
C ASP A 121 6.16 3.82 20.55
N LEU A 122 5.13 3.86 21.42
CA LEU A 122 4.08 4.86 21.39
C LEU A 122 4.47 6.07 22.22
N ILE A 123 4.55 7.21 21.58
CA ILE A 123 4.84 8.51 22.19
C ILE A 123 3.58 9.34 22.19
N VAL A 124 3.17 9.83 23.36
CA VAL A 124 2.03 10.75 23.52
C VAL A 124 2.59 12.13 23.85
N ILE A 125 2.17 13.14 23.11
CA ILE A 125 2.56 14.54 23.29
C ILE A 125 1.34 15.31 23.80
N ASP A 126 1.51 16.12 24.84
CA ASP A 126 0.43 16.90 25.44
C ASP A 126 -0.15 17.93 24.45
N LYS A 127 0.73 18.83 23.99
CA LYS A 127 0.34 19.87 23.02
C LYS A 127 1.38 20.02 21.92
N LEU A 128 0.91 20.17 20.69
CA LEU A 128 1.75 20.50 19.54
C LEU A 128 1.37 21.90 19.05
N GLU A 129 1.80 22.92 19.76
CA GLU A 129 1.60 24.32 19.38
C GLU A 129 2.82 24.84 18.62
N LEU A 130 2.60 25.38 17.44
CA LEU A 130 3.65 25.96 16.60
C LEU A 130 3.30 27.41 16.34
N GLU A 131 4.20 28.33 16.68
CA GLU A 131 4.04 29.76 16.39
C GLU A 131 3.90 30.04 14.89
N GLN A 132 4.56 29.25 14.06
CA GLN A 132 4.49 29.32 12.61
C GLN A 132 4.42 27.91 12.02
N ALA A 133 3.54 27.71 11.02
CA ALA A 133 3.37 26.46 10.29
C ALA A 133 4.57 26.18 9.34
N LYS A 134 5.77 26.01 9.91
CA LYS A 134 6.99 25.67 9.16
C LYS A 134 7.46 24.25 9.51
N THR A 135 7.72 23.43 8.49
CA THR A 135 8.26 22.07 8.64
C THR A 135 9.58 22.03 9.41
N LYS A 136 10.41 23.08 9.30
CA LYS A 136 11.66 23.20 10.07
C LYS A 136 11.43 23.19 11.58
N ASN A 137 10.36 23.83 12.08
CA ASN A 137 10.06 23.89 13.50
C ASN A 137 9.67 22.50 14.03
N ILE A 138 8.88 21.73 13.24
CA ILE A 138 8.54 20.35 13.58
C ILE A 138 9.77 19.44 13.55
N ALA A 139 10.62 19.58 12.51
CA ALA A 139 11.85 18.78 12.40
C ALA A 139 12.86 19.02 13.54
N ASN A 140 12.80 20.16 14.19
CA ASN A 140 13.65 20.51 15.34
C ASN A 140 13.07 20.02 16.68
N ALA A 141 11.80 19.60 16.73
CA ALA A 141 11.20 19.06 17.94
C ALA A 141 11.92 17.77 18.35
N LYS A 142 12.52 17.76 19.54
CA LYS A 142 13.36 16.65 20.05
C LYS A 142 12.56 15.35 20.20
N THR A 143 11.30 15.45 20.57
CA THR A 143 10.40 14.31 20.75
C THR A 143 10.21 13.50 19.47
N ILE A 144 10.30 14.15 18.30
CA ILE A 144 10.05 13.52 17.00
C ILE A 144 11.33 12.88 16.44
N LYS A 145 12.52 13.22 16.95
CA LYS A 145 13.82 12.73 16.45
C LYS A 145 14.16 11.28 16.79
N GLY A 146 13.28 10.54 17.47
CA GLY A 146 13.42 9.10 17.66
C GLY A 146 14.05 8.66 18.98
N LYS A 147 14.09 7.36 19.19
CA LYS A 147 14.49 6.67 20.44
C LYS A 147 15.88 7.01 20.98
N ASP A 148 16.79 7.53 20.18
CA ASP A 148 18.19 7.77 20.56
C ASP A 148 18.38 8.94 21.52
N SER A 149 17.32 9.72 21.80
CA SER A 149 17.37 10.86 22.70
C SER A 149 16.66 10.65 24.05
N ILE A 150 16.02 9.50 24.24
CA ILE A 150 15.31 9.18 25.49
C ILE A 150 16.18 8.23 26.28
N SER A 151 17.04 8.78 27.16
CA SER A 151 17.76 7.98 28.15
C SER A 151 16.76 7.21 29.02
N PRO A 152 16.96 5.90 29.26
CA PRO A 152 16.21 5.18 30.27
C PRO A 152 16.58 5.77 31.62
N ALA A 153 15.60 6.25 32.36
CA ALA A 153 15.73 6.60 33.76
C ALA A 153 15.54 5.36 34.64
#